data_020f705c4ee075947d3db411ccefdf3c
#
_entry.id   020f705c4ee075947d3db411ccefdf3c
#
_cell.length_a   1.000
_cell.length_b   1.000
_cell.length_c   1.000
_cell.angle_alpha   90.00
_cell.angle_beta   90.00
_cell.angle_gamma   90.00
#
_symmetry.space_group_name_H-M   'P 1'
#
loop_
_entity.id
_entity.type
_entity.pdbx_description
1 polymer ?
#
loop_
_entity_poly.entity_id
_entity_poly.type
_entity_poly.pdbx_seq_one_letter_code
_entity_poly.pdbx_strand_id
1 'polypeptide(L)'
;MSPRQELPNAERLPFAPIMRGGHLIQEARLRAGLSQKALAHRMSTSQSLVARWELGKVSPRYETVVRAVRACGLDLSVGICNYDSEVDVLIRDRLALSVEDRARTMVDHVNRVTRLLAKDS
;
A
#
# COMPACT_ATOMS: atom_id res chain seq x y z
N MET A 1 -9.19 27.65 -16.98
CA MET A 1 -8.75 26.79 -16.35
C MET A 1 -9.43 25.56 -16.22
N SER A 2 -8.92 24.74 -16.04
CA SER A 2 -9.45 23.52 -16.03
C SER A 2 -9.85 23.11 -14.68
N PRO A 3 -11.08 22.86 -14.50
CA PRO A 3 -11.51 22.39 -13.21
C PRO A 3 -10.79 21.18 -12.77
N ARG A 4 -10.15 20.50 -13.72
CA ARG A 4 -9.51 19.33 -13.35
C ARG A 4 -8.34 19.50 -12.48
N GLN A 5 -7.83 20.71 -12.39
CA GLN A 5 -6.74 20.91 -11.54
C GLN A 5 -7.09 20.74 -10.12
N GLU A 6 -8.25 21.17 -9.74
CA GLU A 6 -8.65 20.98 -8.41
C GLU A 6 -9.18 19.61 -8.18
N LEU A 7 -9.98 19.15 -9.11
CA LEU A 7 -10.50 17.84 -8.99
C LEU A 7 -9.45 16.79 -8.87
N PRO A 8 -8.44 16.84 -9.69
CA PRO A 8 -7.44 15.81 -9.61
C PRO A 8 -6.81 15.69 -8.26
N ASN A 9 -6.63 16.77 -7.59
CA ASN A 9 -6.03 16.66 -6.29
C ASN A 9 -6.89 15.89 -5.33
N ALA A 10 -8.15 16.23 -5.27
CA ALA A 10 -9.03 15.57 -4.36
C ALA A 10 -9.35 14.18 -4.80
N GLU A 11 -9.51 14.02 -6.10
CA GLU A 11 -9.95 12.75 -6.56
C GLU A 11 -8.91 11.72 -6.55
N ARG A 12 -7.69 12.08 -6.82
CA ARG A 12 -6.70 11.06 -6.88
C ARG A 12 -6.09 10.74 -5.58
N LEU A 13 -6.40 11.51 -4.53
CA LEU A 13 -5.76 11.24 -3.31
C LEU A 13 -5.84 9.83 -2.87
N PRO A 14 -6.97 9.26 -2.63
CA PRO A 14 -6.95 7.92 -2.08
C PRO A 14 -6.59 6.88 -3.09
N PHE A 15 -6.67 7.20 -4.36
CA PHE A 15 -6.49 6.19 -5.35
C PHE A 15 -5.31 6.41 -6.20
N ALA A 16 -4.51 7.36 -5.85
CA ALA A 16 -3.34 7.59 -6.64
C ALA A 16 -2.66 6.26 -6.76
N PRO A 17 -2.44 5.83 -7.96
CA PRO A 17 -1.76 4.57 -8.13
C PRO A 17 -0.41 4.65 -7.51
N ILE A 18 0.03 5.84 -7.24
CA ILE A 18 1.29 6.04 -6.63
C ILE A 18 1.08 6.14 -5.16
N MET A 19 1.22 5.02 -4.51
CA MET A 19 1.22 5.00 -3.09
C MET A 19 2.65 5.15 -2.65
N ARG A 20 2.92 6.17 -1.87
CA ARG A 20 4.28 6.37 -1.39
C ARG A 20 4.69 5.24 -0.48
N GLY A 21 5.98 4.87 -0.57
CA GLY A 21 6.49 3.84 0.29
C GLY A 21 6.30 4.15 1.76
N GLY A 22 6.39 5.42 2.11
CA GLY A 22 6.17 5.81 3.50
C GLY A 22 4.77 5.53 3.98
N HIS A 23 3.78 5.63 3.10
CA HIS A 23 2.41 5.30 3.48
C HIS A 23 2.25 3.83 3.76
N LEU A 24 2.92 2.99 3.00
CA LEU A 24 2.88 1.56 3.24
C LEU A 24 3.52 1.21 4.57
N ILE A 25 4.63 1.88 4.89
CA ILE A 25 5.28 1.68 6.16
C ILE A 25 4.36 2.09 7.30
N GLN A 26 3.71 3.24 7.16
CA GLN A 26 2.81 3.72 8.19
C GLN A 26 1.63 2.78 8.37
N GLU A 27 1.07 2.32 7.28
CA GLU A 27 -0.06 1.42 7.36
C GLU A 27 0.31 0.12 8.04
N ALA A 28 1.44 -0.46 7.67
CA ALA A 28 1.89 -1.70 8.28
C ALA A 28 2.14 -1.50 9.78
N ARG A 29 2.75 -0.37 10.12
CA ARG A 29 3.04 -0.06 11.51
C ARG A 29 1.76 0.05 12.33
N LEU A 30 0.78 0.76 11.81
CA LEU A 30 -0.48 0.95 12.50
C LEU A 30 -1.25 -0.36 12.63
N ARG A 31 -1.22 -1.18 11.61
CA ARG A 31 -1.87 -2.50 11.69
C ARG A 31 -1.24 -3.38 12.75
N ALA A 32 0.06 -3.25 12.93
CA ALA A 32 0.77 -4.04 13.93
C ALA A 32 0.69 -3.43 15.32
N GLY A 33 0.12 -2.24 15.45
CA GLY A 33 0.02 -1.58 16.73
C GLY A 33 1.34 -1.07 17.26
N LEU A 34 2.29 -0.78 16.37
CA LEU A 34 3.61 -0.33 16.78
C LEU A 34 3.72 1.19 16.73
N SER A 35 4.54 1.74 17.63
CA SER A 35 4.91 3.13 17.54
C SER A 35 6.04 3.29 16.53
N GLN A 36 6.28 4.53 16.12
CA GLN A 36 7.41 4.80 15.24
C GLN A 36 8.71 4.37 15.88
N LYS A 37 8.81 4.58 17.17
CA LYS A 37 10.02 4.20 17.92
C LYS A 37 10.20 2.70 17.94
N ALA A 38 9.11 1.97 18.14
CA ALA A 38 9.19 0.52 18.18
C ALA A 38 9.57 -0.05 16.82
N LEU A 39 9.01 0.50 15.75
CA LEU A 39 9.39 0.05 14.42
C LEU A 39 10.85 0.37 14.13
N ALA A 40 11.27 1.58 14.49
CA ALA A 40 12.66 1.97 14.28
C ALA A 40 13.61 1.01 15.01
N HIS A 41 13.24 0.61 16.21
CA HIS A 41 14.06 -0.33 16.96
C HIS A 41 14.16 -1.67 16.23
N ARG A 42 13.04 -2.17 15.73
CA ARG A 42 13.04 -3.45 15.00
C ARG A 42 13.86 -3.38 13.72
N MET A 43 13.95 -2.21 13.13
CA MET A 43 14.70 -2.05 11.88
C MET A 43 16.13 -1.55 12.13
N SER A 44 16.52 -1.37 13.36
CA SER A 44 17.83 -0.84 13.71
C SER A 44 18.07 0.51 13.06
N THR A 45 17.09 1.37 13.14
CA THR A 45 17.19 2.71 12.58
C THR A 45 16.63 3.69 13.61
N SER A 46 16.55 4.97 13.23
CA SER A 46 16.09 6.01 14.15
C SER A 46 14.62 6.30 13.94
N GLN A 47 13.97 6.73 15.01
CA GLN A 47 12.59 7.15 14.92
C GLN A 47 12.45 8.34 13.97
N SER A 48 13.43 9.22 13.96
CA SER A 48 13.40 10.37 13.07
C SER A 48 13.31 9.96 11.61
N LEU A 49 14.03 8.92 11.25
CA LEU A 49 14.00 8.45 9.87
C LEU A 49 12.65 7.84 9.54
N VAL A 50 12.10 7.04 10.44
CA VAL A 50 10.76 6.48 10.23
C VAL A 50 9.75 7.60 10.06
N ALA A 51 9.83 8.62 10.90
CA ALA A 51 8.91 9.75 10.80
C ALA A 51 9.04 10.45 9.45
N ARG A 52 10.26 10.63 8.97
CA ARG A 52 10.47 11.29 7.68
C ARG A 52 9.94 10.46 6.53
N TRP A 53 10.06 9.14 6.59
CA TRP A 53 9.46 8.29 5.58
C TRP A 53 7.94 8.49 5.56
N GLU A 54 7.31 8.47 6.73
CA GLU A 54 5.85 8.56 6.80
C GLU A 54 5.34 9.92 6.38
N LEU A 55 6.14 10.97 6.62
CA LEU A 55 5.75 12.31 6.20
C LEU A 55 6.03 12.58 4.72
N GLY A 56 6.73 11.67 4.07
CA GLY A 56 7.06 11.86 2.66
C GLY A 56 8.24 12.77 2.43
N LYS A 57 9.00 13.11 3.46
CA LYS A 57 10.18 13.96 3.30
C LYS A 57 11.35 13.20 2.73
N VAL A 58 11.40 11.91 2.99
CA VAL A 58 12.42 11.03 2.45
C VAL A 58 11.69 9.84 1.86
N SER A 59 12.06 9.47 0.65
CA SER A 59 11.44 8.34 -0.02
C SER A 59 12.24 7.08 0.28
N PRO A 60 11.65 6.09 0.92
CA PRO A 60 12.36 4.85 1.22
C PRO A 60 12.51 4.02 -0.06
N ARG A 61 13.58 3.27 -0.14
CA ARG A 61 13.75 2.34 -1.24
C ARG A 61 12.76 1.20 -1.10
N TYR A 62 12.50 0.55 -2.22
CA TYR A 62 11.59 -0.58 -2.21
C TYR A 62 12.01 -1.63 -1.17
N GLU A 63 13.28 -1.96 -1.14
CA GLU A 63 13.77 -2.95 -0.18
C GLU A 63 13.55 -2.51 1.25
N THR A 64 13.67 -1.23 1.50
CA THR A 64 13.42 -0.69 2.83
C THR A 64 11.96 -0.82 3.21
N VAL A 65 11.07 -0.57 2.25
CA VAL A 65 9.64 -0.72 2.50
C VAL A 65 9.32 -2.18 2.83
N VAL A 66 9.87 -3.11 2.08
CA VAL A 66 9.64 -4.52 2.33
C VAL A 66 10.14 -4.90 3.73
N ARG A 67 11.33 -4.42 4.09
CA ARG A 67 11.89 -4.71 5.40
C ARG A 67 11.01 -4.14 6.52
N ALA A 68 10.50 -2.94 6.32
CA ALA A 68 9.65 -2.32 7.32
C ALA A 68 8.36 -3.10 7.50
N VAL A 69 7.74 -3.49 6.40
CA VAL A 69 6.50 -4.24 6.44
C VAL A 69 6.72 -5.59 7.13
N ARG A 70 7.82 -6.25 6.82
CA ARG A 70 8.14 -7.52 7.46
C ARG A 70 8.48 -7.36 8.93
N ALA A 71 9.09 -6.25 9.29
CA ALA A 71 9.36 -5.97 10.71
C ALA A 71 8.07 -5.81 11.50
N CYS A 72 6.99 -5.48 10.83
CA CYS A 72 5.68 -5.39 11.47
C CYS A 72 4.94 -6.73 11.49
N GLY A 73 5.56 -7.79 10.99
CA GLY A 73 4.92 -9.10 10.94
C GLY A 73 4.01 -9.29 9.76
N LEU A 74 4.11 -8.41 8.76
CA LEU A 74 3.28 -8.48 7.58
C LEU A 74 4.17 -8.70 6.36
N ASP A 75 3.57 -8.79 5.20
CA ASP A 75 4.33 -8.90 3.97
C ASP A 75 3.73 -7.98 2.93
N LEU A 76 4.56 -7.59 1.97
CA LEU A 76 4.14 -6.69 0.92
C LEU A 76 4.00 -7.47 -0.37
N SER A 77 2.83 -7.34 -1.00
CA SER A 77 2.58 -7.99 -2.28
C SER A 77 2.47 -6.92 -3.34
N VAL A 78 3.29 -7.03 -4.37
CA VAL A 78 3.34 -6.04 -5.45
C VAL A 78 3.20 -6.77 -6.77
N GLY A 79 2.41 -6.19 -7.66
CA GLY A 79 2.24 -6.76 -8.98
C GLY A 79 2.31 -5.69 -10.05
N ILE A 80 2.40 -6.14 -11.28
CA ILE A 80 2.41 -5.24 -12.43
C ILE A 80 1.20 -5.55 -13.27
N CYS A 81 0.49 -4.52 -13.66
CA CYS A 81 -0.68 -4.69 -14.51
C CYS A 81 -0.69 -3.59 -15.57
N ASN A 82 -1.56 -3.76 -16.56
CA ASN A 82 -1.71 -2.73 -17.56
C ASN A 82 -2.42 -1.53 -16.94
N TYR A 83 -1.94 -0.35 -17.29
CA TYR A 83 -2.57 0.86 -16.82
C TYR A 83 -3.66 1.27 -17.78
N ASP A 84 -4.86 1.53 -17.25
CA ASP A 84 -5.90 2.18 -18.04
C ASP A 84 -6.95 2.75 -17.07
N SER A 85 -7.87 3.52 -17.64
CA SER A 85 -8.86 4.19 -16.81
C SER A 85 -9.85 3.21 -16.19
N GLU A 86 -10.01 2.06 -16.78
CA GLU A 86 -10.92 1.07 -16.23
C GLU A 86 -10.38 0.52 -14.92
N VAL A 87 -9.07 0.37 -14.85
CA VAL A 87 -8.45 -0.09 -13.62
C VAL A 87 -8.72 0.89 -12.49
N ASP A 88 -8.60 2.18 -12.79
CA ASP A 88 -8.89 3.20 -11.79
C ASP A 88 -10.32 3.12 -11.29
N VAL A 89 -11.25 2.91 -12.21
CA VAL A 89 -12.65 2.80 -11.84
C VAL A 89 -12.86 1.59 -10.95
N LEU A 90 -12.25 0.47 -11.29
CA LEU A 90 -12.37 -0.73 -10.49
C LEU A 90 -11.81 -0.54 -9.08
N ILE A 91 -10.72 0.17 -8.97
CA ILE A 91 -10.15 0.44 -7.67
C ILE A 91 -11.09 1.29 -6.83
N ARG A 92 -11.68 2.31 -7.42
CA ARG A 92 -12.64 3.16 -6.72
C ARG A 92 -13.84 2.35 -6.28
N ASP A 93 -14.34 1.50 -7.16
CA ASP A 93 -15.49 0.68 -6.84
C ASP A 93 -15.19 -0.23 -5.67
N ARG A 94 -14.00 -0.81 -5.65
CA ARG A 94 -13.60 -1.66 -4.56
C ARG A 94 -13.59 -0.93 -3.23
N LEU A 95 -13.12 0.30 -3.24
CA LEU A 95 -13.07 1.07 -2.02
C LEU A 95 -14.43 1.50 -1.55
N ALA A 96 -15.41 1.51 -2.45
CA ALA A 96 -16.78 1.82 -2.09
C ALA A 96 -17.54 0.62 -1.57
N LEU A 97 -16.97 -0.57 -1.69
CA LEU A 97 -17.63 -1.78 -1.23
C LEU A 97 -17.60 -1.89 0.28
N SER A 98 -18.48 -2.71 0.83
CA SER A 98 -18.48 -2.97 2.24
C SER A 98 -17.22 -3.74 2.63
N VAL A 99 -16.97 -3.81 3.93
CA VAL A 99 -15.80 -4.54 4.41
C VAL A 99 -15.88 -5.99 3.98
N GLU A 100 -17.06 -6.58 4.04
CA GLU A 100 -17.23 -7.98 3.65
C GLU A 100 -16.94 -8.18 2.17
N ASP A 101 -17.44 -7.26 1.35
CA ASP A 101 -17.22 -7.37 -0.08
C ASP A 101 -15.75 -7.19 -0.43
N ARG A 102 -15.07 -6.29 0.27
CA ARG A 102 -13.65 -6.12 0.05
C ARG A 102 -12.87 -7.37 0.43
N ALA A 103 -13.25 -8.00 1.54
CA ALA A 103 -12.58 -9.21 1.96
C ALA A 103 -12.78 -10.33 0.95
N ARG A 104 -14.00 -10.44 0.43
CA ARG A 104 -14.30 -11.46 -0.56
C ARG A 104 -13.46 -11.24 -1.83
N THR A 105 -13.36 -10.00 -2.27
CA THR A 105 -12.57 -9.68 -3.45
C THR A 105 -11.11 -10.05 -3.24
N MET A 106 -10.61 -9.80 -2.05
CA MET A 106 -9.23 -10.12 -1.75
C MET A 106 -8.99 -11.62 -1.74
N VAL A 107 -9.92 -12.38 -1.18
CA VAL A 107 -9.83 -13.84 -1.17
C VAL A 107 -9.83 -14.37 -2.60
N ASP A 108 -10.69 -13.83 -3.45
CA ASP A 108 -10.74 -14.25 -4.84
C ASP A 108 -9.42 -13.98 -5.53
N HIS A 109 -8.81 -12.83 -5.26
CA HIS A 109 -7.52 -12.49 -5.85
C HIS A 109 -6.44 -13.49 -5.39
N VAL A 110 -6.40 -13.78 -4.11
CA VAL A 110 -5.43 -14.71 -3.57
C VAL A 110 -5.62 -16.09 -4.17
N ASN A 111 -6.85 -16.53 -4.29
CA ASN A 111 -7.14 -17.83 -4.87
C ASN A 111 -6.71 -17.91 -6.33
N ARG A 112 -6.87 -16.82 -7.06
CA ARG A 112 -6.47 -16.78 -8.44
C ARG A 112 -4.95 -16.89 -8.58
N VAL A 113 -4.24 -16.15 -7.75
CA VAL A 113 -2.78 -16.19 -7.76
C VAL A 113 -2.29 -17.58 -7.38
N THR A 114 -2.90 -18.17 -6.36
CA THR A 114 -2.52 -19.49 -5.91
C THR A 114 -2.71 -20.52 -7.02
N ARG A 115 -3.81 -20.41 -7.76
CA ARG A 115 -4.06 -21.31 -8.87
C ARG A 115 -3.01 -21.18 -9.97
N LEU A 116 -2.62 -19.95 -10.26
CA LEU A 116 -1.61 -19.71 -11.28
C LEU A 116 -0.28 -20.31 -10.88
N LEU A 117 0.10 -20.15 -9.62
CA LEU A 117 1.32 -20.70 -9.13
C LEU A 117 1.30 -22.24 -9.14
N ALA A 118 0.17 -22.82 -8.80
CA ALA A 118 0.03 -24.25 -8.82
C ALA A 118 0.15 -24.79 -10.25
N LYS A 119 -0.33 -24.04 -11.22
CA LYS A 119 -0.24 -24.43 -12.60
C LYS A 119 1.19 -24.50 -13.10
N ASP A 120 2.01 -23.60 -12.59
CA ASP A 120 3.41 -23.55 -13.00
C ASP A 120 4.25 -24.63 -12.34
N SER A 121 3.72 -25.28 -11.36
CA SER A 121 4.41 -26.37 -10.72
C SER A 121 4.17 -27.65 -11.48
#